data_9f9b3d920a99858c7e684a4147cf4db8
#
_entry.id   9f9b3d920a99858c7e684a4147cf4db8
#
_cell.length_a   1.000
_cell.length_b   1.000
_cell.length_c   1.000
_cell.angle_alpha   90.00
_cell.angle_beta   90.00
_cell.angle_gamma   90.00
#
_symmetry.space_group_name_H-M   'P 1'
#
loop_
_entity.id
_entity.type
_entity.pdbx_description
1 polymer ?
#
loop_
_entity_poly.entity_id
_entity_poly.type
_entity_poly.pdbx_seq_one_letter_code
_entity_poly.pdbx_strand_id
1 'polypeptide(L)'
;VWSRFKPGLGKDKRGKSGVEKKFLNKVGNEIFKIPNNFNVHKTLKRVFDLKSKMFKNELIDWSSAESLAIGTLLIEGFSVRLSGQDSGRGTFSQRHAVLRNQDNHDRYLPLNNIETGQKKFEIIDSLLSELAVLGFEYGYSLSEPETLVLWEAQFGDFANGAQVIIDQFITSSESKWGRASGLVMLLPHGYEGQGPEHSSARLERFLQLCAGENIQVVNCTTPSNYFHVLRRQM
;
A
#
# COMPACT_ATOMS: atom_id res chain seq x y z
N VAL A 1 9.04 17.62 12.96
CA VAL A 1 8.98 16.52 11.98
C VAL A 1 8.34 17.01 10.69
N TRP A 2 7.13 17.62 10.74
CA TRP A 2 6.37 18.11 9.58
C TRP A 2 6.84 19.47 9.02
N SER A 3 7.72 20.21 9.69
CA SER A 3 8.11 21.59 9.33
C SER A 3 8.72 21.75 7.92
N ARG A 4 9.27 20.69 7.34
CA ARG A 4 9.84 20.68 5.99
C ARG A 4 8.80 20.41 4.88
N PHE A 5 7.63 19.90 5.25
CA PHE A 5 6.55 19.65 4.30
C PHE A 5 5.74 20.94 4.14
N LYS A 6 5.45 21.29 2.90
CA LYS A 6 4.66 22.48 2.57
C LYS A 6 3.37 22.04 1.90
N PRO A 7 2.23 22.67 2.21
CA PRO A 7 1.01 22.42 1.47
C PRO A 7 1.23 22.73 -0.02
N GLY A 8 0.71 21.88 -0.88
CA GLY A 8 0.70 22.13 -2.33
C GLY A 8 -0.16 23.33 -2.65
N LEU A 9 0.43 24.52 -2.70
CA LEU A 9 -0.26 25.77 -3.01
C LEU A 9 -0.26 26.03 -4.51
N GLY A 10 -1.41 26.43 -5.05
CA GLY A 10 -1.55 26.89 -6.43
C GLY A 10 -1.90 25.80 -7.45
N LYS A 11 -1.62 26.10 -8.75
CA LYS A 11 -2.03 25.26 -9.88
C LYS A 11 -1.18 23.99 -10.07
N ASP A 12 0.00 23.93 -9.48
CA ASP A 12 0.93 22.80 -9.67
C ASP A 12 0.93 21.85 -8.47
N LYS A 13 -0.17 21.09 -8.35
CA LYS A 13 -0.31 19.99 -7.39
C LYS A 13 0.16 18.64 -7.96
N ARG A 14 0.83 18.65 -9.12
CA ARG A 14 1.31 17.45 -9.79
C ARG A 14 2.67 17.05 -9.26
N GLY A 15 2.73 15.96 -8.52
CA GLY A 15 4.00 15.35 -8.12
C GLY A 15 4.70 14.65 -9.29
N LYS A 16 6.02 14.54 -9.23
CA LYS A 16 6.82 13.70 -10.13
C LYS A 16 6.83 12.28 -9.59
N SER A 17 5.94 11.43 -10.05
CA SER A 17 5.80 10.03 -9.60
C SER A 17 6.38 9.00 -10.58
N GLY A 18 6.85 9.45 -11.75
CA GLY A 18 7.50 8.59 -12.73
C GLY A 18 8.92 8.22 -12.32
N VAL A 19 9.38 7.04 -12.76
CA VAL A 19 10.75 6.56 -12.59
C VAL A 19 11.33 6.16 -13.94
N GLU A 20 12.65 6.20 -14.06
CA GLU A 20 13.34 5.71 -15.26
C GLU A 20 13.11 4.21 -15.46
N LYS A 21 12.90 3.79 -16.70
CA LYS A 21 12.67 2.38 -17.06
C LYS A 21 13.79 1.46 -16.55
N LYS A 22 15.05 1.92 -16.60
CA LYS A 22 16.19 1.15 -16.07
C LYS A 22 16.05 0.87 -14.58
N PHE A 23 15.62 1.87 -13.82
CA PHE A 23 15.40 1.75 -12.38
C PHE A 23 14.22 0.82 -12.07
N LEU A 24 13.10 0.98 -12.79
CA LEU A 24 11.94 0.09 -12.68
C LEU A 24 12.31 -1.37 -12.98
N ASN A 25 13.11 -1.59 -14.03
CA ASN A 25 13.58 -2.94 -14.41
C ASN A 25 14.47 -3.56 -13.32
N LYS A 26 15.35 -2.78 -12.69
CA LYS A 26 16.16 -3.23 -11.56
C LYS A 26 15.27 -3.76 -10.44
N VAL A 27 14.29 -2.96 -10.02
CA VAL A 27 13.36 -3.34 -8.96
C VAL A 27 12.57 -4.59 -9.33
N GLY A 28 11.95 -4.61 -10.50
CA GLY A 28 11.10 -5.72 -10.93
C GLY A 28 11.84 -7.05 -11.08
N ASN A 29 13.09 -7.02 -11.51
CA ASN A 29 13.90 -8.23 -11.62
C ASN A 29 14.23 -8.85 -10.26
N GLU A 30 14.34 -8.06 -9.20
CA GLU A 30 14.63 -8.57 -7.86
C GLU A 30 13.36 -8.98 -7.09
N ILE A 31 12.28 -8.19 -7.13
CA ILE A 31 11.07 -8.48 -6.34
C ILE A 31 10.29 -9.70 -6.83
N PHE A 32 10.44 -10.09 -8.11
CA PHE A 32 9.80 -11.30 -8.65
C PHE A 32 10.72 -12.52 -8.66
N LYS A 33 11.88 -12.44 -8.02
CA LYS A 33 12.86 -13.52 -7.93
C LYS A 33 12.74 -14.22 -6.57
N ILE A 34 12.69 -15.53 -6.60
CA ILE A 34 12.81 -16.38 -5.41
C ILE A 34 14.26 -16.82 -5.28
N PRO A 35 14.90 -16.71 -4.09
CA PRO A 35 16.26 -17.19 -3.90
C PRO A 35 16.38 -18.70 -4.19
N ASN A 36 17.48 -19.13 -4.80
CA ASN A 36 17.66 -20.53 -5.23
C ASN A 36 17.62 -21.56 -4.09
N ASN A 37 18.02 -21.15 -2.88
CA ASN A 37 18.04 -21.97 -1.68
C ASN A 37 16.79 -21.81 -0.81
N PHE A 38 15.71 -21.24 -1.37
CA PHE A 38 14.49 -20.96 -0.63
C PHE A 38 13.32 -21.78 -1.20
N ASN A 39 12.92 -22.82 -0.45
CA ASN A 39 11.86 -23.73 -0.87
C ASN A 39 10.49 -23.14 -0.57
N VAL A 40 9.81 -22.62 -1.58
CA VAL A 40 8.45 -22.08 -1.46
C VAL A 40 7.42 -23.09 -1.95
N HIS A 41 6.18 -22.95 -1.43
CA HIS A 41 5.07 -23.77 -1.90
C HIS A 41 4.91 -23.66 -3.43
N LYS A 42 4.66 -24.80 -4.10
CA LYS A 42 4.61 -24.92 -5.56
C LYS A 42 3.66 -23.91 -6.25
N THR A 43 2.55 -23.58 -5.59
CA THR A 43 1.60 -22.58 -6.10
C THR A 43 2.22 -21.19 -6.11
N LEU A 44 2.92 -20.78 -5.03
CA LEU A 44 3.60 -19.49 -4.98
C LEU A 44 4.72 -19.40 -6.01
N LYS A 45 5.47 -20.48 -6.20
CA LYS A 45 6.48 -20.54 -7.26
C LYS A 45 5.88 -20.21 -8.64
N ARG A 46 4.74 -20.85 -8.96
CA ARG A 46 4.03 -20.55 -10.22
C ARG A 46 3.57 -19.10 -10.34
N VAL A 47 3.08 -18.52 -9.25
CA VAL A 47 2.65 -17.11 -9.22
C VAL A 47 3.84 -16.19 -9.48
N PHE A 48 4.98 -16.42 -8.83
CA PHE A 48 6.18 -15.60 -9.01
C PHE A 48 6.78 -15.77 -10.40
N ASP A 49 6.83 -17.00 -10.93
CA ASP A 49 7.27 -17.28 -12.30
C ASP A 49 6.38 -16.55 -13.33
N LEU A 50 5.06 -16.54 -13.10
CA LEU A 50 4.11 -15.83 -13.96
C LEU A 50 4.33 -14.31 -13.89
N LYS A 51 4.42 -13.73 -12.69
CA LYS A 51 4.68 -12.29 -12.50
C LYS A 51 6.00 -11.87 -13.15
N SER A 52 7.06 -12.66 -12.97
CA SER A 52 8.36 -12.43 -13.62
C SER A 52 8.24 -12.46 -15.15
N LYS A 53 7.50 -13.42 -15.71
CA LYS A 53 7.25 -13.52 -17.16
C LYS A 53 6.41 -12.35 -17.67
N MET A 54 5.35 -11.99 -16.97
CA MET A 54 4.51 -10.84 -17.32
C MET A 54 5.33 -9.55 -17.32
N PHE A 55 6.13 -9.32 -16.28
CA PHE A 55 6.99 -8.14 -16.17
C PHE A 55 7.99 -8.04 -17.34
N LYS A 56 8.66 -9.15 -17.73
CA LYS A 56 9.57 -9.19 -18.89
C LYS A 56 8.86 -8.87 -20.21
N ASN A 57 7.57 -9.15 -20.31
CA ASN A 57 6.74 -8.84 -21.47
C ASN A 57 6.03 -7.46 -21.35
N GLU A 58 6.44 -6.64 -20.38
CA GLU A 58 5.86 -5.32 -20.12
C GLU A 58 4.36 -5.37 -19.77
N LEU A 59 3.87 -6.51 -19.27
CA LEU A 59 2.52 -6.69 -18.75
C LEU A 59 2.56 -6.60 -17.23
N ILE A 60 1.81 -5.68 -16.66
CA ILE A 60 1.83 -5.40 -15.22
C ILE A 60 0.40 -5.47 -14.69
N ASP A 61 0.16 -6.38 -13.74
CA ASP A 61 -1.09 -6.45 -12.99
C ASP A 61 -1.08 -5.49 -11.80
N TRP A 62 -2.22 -5.38 -11.13
CA TRP A 62 -2.43 -4.48 -9.98
C TRP A 62 -1.44 -4.73 -8.85
N SER A 63 -1.22 -5.99 -8.50
CA SER A 63 -0.33 -6.34 -7.39
C SER A 63 1.14 -6.14 -7.73
N SER A 64 1.51 -6.35 -8.98
CA SER A 64 2.84 -6.03 -9.48
C SER A 64 3.09 -4.53 -9.52
N ALA A 65 2.10 -3.74 -9.91
CA ALA A 65 2.18 -2.27 -9.89
C ALA A 65 2.38 -1.75 -8.46
N GLU A 66 1.65 -2.30 -7.47
CA GLU A 66 1.84 -2.00 -6.06
C GLU A 66 3.26 -2.33 -5.59
N SER A 67 3.72 -3.55 -5.86
CA SER A 67 5.06 -3.99 -5.46
C SER A 67 6.17 -3.16 -6.10
N LEU A 68 6.01 -2.76 -7.36
CA LEU A 68 6.94 -1.87 -8.06
C LEU A 68 6.94 -0.46 -7.46
N ALA A 69 5.77 0.09 -7.12
CA ALA A 69 5.66 1.38 -6.46
C ALA A 69 6.38 1.37 -5.11
N ILE A 70 6.08 0.38 -4.28
CA ILE A 70 6.75 0.19 -2.97
C ILE A 70 8.25 0.01 -3.16
N GLY A 71 8.69 -0.93 -4.01
CA GLY A 71 10.11 -1.21 -4.21
C GLY A 71 10.92 -0.01 -4.68
N THR A 72 10.35 0.82 -5.55
CA THR A 72 11.00 2.06 -6.01
C THR A 72 11.12 3.09 -4.89
N LEU A 73 10.10 3.24 -4.03
CA LEU A 73 10.15 4.13 -2.87
C LEU A 73 11.21 3.70 -1.85
N LEU A 74 11.33 2.39 -1.58
CA LEU A 74 12.33 1.86 -0.64
C LEU A 74 13.77 2.21 -1.06
N ILE A 75 14.06 2.14 -2.35
CA ILE A 75 15.38 2.50 -2.90
C ILE A 75 15.58 4.03 -2.91
N GLU A 76 14.53 4.79 -3.15
CA GLU A 76 14.57 6.26 -3.11
C GLU A 76 14.68 6.82 -1.68
N GLY A 77 14.68 5.97 -0.66
CA GLY A 77 14.91 6.35 0.73
C GLY A 77 13.66 6.54 1.58
N PHE A 78 12.49 6.09 1.09
CA PHE A 78 11.25 6.11 1.85
C PHE A 78 10.94 4.73 2.42
N SER A 79 10.65 4.68 3.72
CA SER A 79 10.10 3.47 4.33
C SER A 79 8.64 3.28 3.93
N VAL A 80 8.18 2.03 3.93
CA VAL A 80 6.78 1.72 3.66
C VAL A 80 6.26 0.78 4.74
N ARG A 81 5.10 1.09 5.29
CA ARG A 81 4.42 0.27 6.30
C ARG A 81 3.01 -0.03 5.82
N LEU A 82 2.66 -1.30 5.75
CA LEU A 82 1.32 -1.77 5.39
C LEU A 82 0.78 -2.67 6.49
N SER A 83 -0.38 -2.36 7.01
CA SER A 83 -1.07 -3.17 8.01
C SER A 83 -2.53 -3.41 7.67
N GLY A 84 -3.09 -4.45 8.22
CA GLY A 84 -4.48 -4.85 8.07
C GLY A 84 -4.66 -6.34 8.34
N GLN A 85 -5.82 -6.87 8.03
CA GLN A 85 -6.08 -8.31 8.12
C GLN A 85 -5.62 -8.97 6.80
N ASP A 86 -4.88 -10.07 6.89
CA ASP A 86 -4.32 -10.78 5.72
C ASP A 86 -3.47 -9.93 4.77
N SER A 87 -2.91 -8.82 5.22
CA SER A 87 -2.17 -7.88 4.35
C SER A 87 -0.95 -8.53 3.68
N GLY A 88 -0.28 -9.46 4.36
CA GLY A 88 0.89 -10.15 3.84
C GLY A 88 0.60 -10.97 2.59
N ARG A 89 -0.54 -11.65 2.56
CA ARG A 89 -1.02 -12.42 1.40
C ARG A 89 -1.82 -11.52 0.45
N GLY A 90 -2.55 -10.56 0.99
CA GLY A 90 -3.66 -9.86 0.39
C GLY A 90 -4.96 -10.66 0.48
N THR A 91 -6.10 -9.98 0.70
CA THR A 91 -7.42 -10.61 0.82
C THR A 91 -7.73 -11.53 -0.38
N PHE A 92 -7.36 -11.12 -1.58
CA PHE A 92 -7.59 -11.87 -2.82
C PHE A 92 -6.39 -12.74 -3.24
N SER A 93 -5.46 -13.02 -2.32
CA SER A 93 -4.22 -13.76 -2.64
C SER A 93 -3.40 -13.13 -3.78
N GLN A 94 -3.43 -11.81 -3.89
CA GLN A 94 -2.78 -11.06 -4.96
C GLN A 94 -1.36 -10.62 -4.61
N ARG A 95 -1.09 -10.30 -3.32
CA ARG A 95 0.18 -9.64 -2.92
C ARG A 95 1.31 -10.63 -2.69
N HIS A 96 1.14 -11.58 -1.78
CA HIS A 96 2.17 -12.52 -1.36
C HIS A 96 3.51 -11.83 -1.04
N ALA A 97 3.46 -10.79 -0.20
CA ALA A 97 4.63 -10.01 0.18
C ALA A 97 5.62 -10.78 1.05
N VAL A 98 5.16 -11.83 1.73
CA VAL A 98 5.97 -12.68 2.59
C VAL A 98 5.98 -14.09 2.05
N LEU A 99 7.17 -14.58 1.69
CA LEU A 99 7.39 -15.98 1.34
C LEU A 99 7.80 -16.75 2.61
N ARG A 100 7.34 -17.99 2.71
CA ARG A 100 7.73 -18.90 3.78
C ARG A 100 8.43 -20.12 3.20
N ASN A 101 9.59 -20.42 3.75
CA ASN A 101 10.33 -21.65 3.42
C ASN A 101 9.56 -22.86 3.96
N GLN A 102 9.33 -23.86 3.11
CA GLN A 102 8.59 -25.07 3.49
C GLN A 102 9.42 -26.03 4.36
N ASP A 103 10.74 -25.88 4.39
CA ASP A 103 11.64 -26.77 5.12
C ASP A 103 11.85 -26.31 6.57
N ASN A 104 11.95 -24.99 6.80
CA ASN A 104 12.33 -24.42 8.09
C ASN A 104 11.45 -23.27 8.57
N HIS A 105 10.41 -22.91 7.80
CA HIS A 105 9.47 -21.81 8.06
C HIS A 105 10.08 -20.40 8.07
N ASP A 106 11.31 -20.22 7.63
CA ASP A 106 11.93 -18.91 7.50
C ASP A 106 11.08 -17.97 6.61
N ARG A 107 11.14 -16.70 6.95
CA ARG A 107 10.43 -15.65 6.22
C ARG A 107 11.37 -14.92 5.28
N TYR A 108 10.95 -14.71 4.06
CA TYR A 108 11.64 -13.89 3.07
C TYR A 108 10.70 -12.84 2.50
N LEU A 109 11.10 -11.58 2.53
CA LEU A 109 10.38 -10.48 1.95
C LEU A 109 11.15 -9.98 0.72
N PRO A 110 10.70 -10.25 -0.51
CA PRO A 110 11.39 -9.79 -1.71
C PRO A 110 11.64 -8.28 -1.72
N LEU A 111 10.66 -7.48 -1.28
CA LEU A 111 10.76 -6.03 -1.19
C LEU A 111 11.85 -5.52 -0.22
N ASN A 112 12.30 -6.33 0.73
CA ASN A 112 13.41 -5.97 1.62
C ASN A 112 14.78 -6.45 1.12
N ASN A 113 14.83 -7.03 -0.08
CA ASN A 113 16.03 -7.63 -0.62
C ASN A 113 16.32 -7.19 -2.07
N ILE A 114 16.02 -5.94 -2.40
CA ILE A 114 16.26 -5.38 -3.74
C ILE A 114 17.71 -4.91 -3.87
N GLU A 115 18.20 -4.17 -2.86
CA GLU A 115 19.60 -3.74 -2.79
C GLU A 115 20.05 -3.47 -1.35
N THR A 116 21.36 -3.46 -1.16
CA THR A 116 21.95 -3.12 0.15
C THR A 116 21.75 -1.63 0.46
N GLY A 117 21.33 -1.33 1.69
CA GLY A 117 21.16 0.05 2.16
C GLY A 117 19.79 0.68 1.85
N GLN A 118 18.90 -0.04 1.17
CA GLN A 118 17.52 0.41 0.98
C GLN A 118 16.76 0.58 2.30
N LYS A 119 15.66 1.31 2.26
CA LYS A 119 14.71 1.39 3.38
C LYS A 119 13.89 0.11 3.54
N LYS A 120 13.19 -0.01 4.66
CA LYS A 120 12.42 -1.22 5.01
C LYS A 120 10.96 -1.12 4.57
N PHE A 121 10.45 -2.25 4.12
CA PHE A 121 9.03 -2.53 4.02
C PHE A 121 8.58 -3.33 5.26
N GLU A 122 7.68 -2.76 6.02
CA GLU A 122 6.99 -3.44 7.13
C GLU A 122 5.62 -3.90 6.66
N ILE A 123 5.32 -5.17 6.84
CA ILE A 123 4.02 -5.77 6.52
C ILE A 123 3.48 -6.50 7.74
N ILE A 124 2.28 -6.17 8.17
CA ILE A 124 1.72 -6.63 9.43
C ILE A 124 0.31 -7.18 9.20
N ASP A 125 0.15 -8.47 9.44
CA ASP A 125 -1.15 -9.11 9.56
C ASP A 125 -1.66 -8.90 11.00
N SER A 126 -2.60 -7.98 11.17
CA SER A 126 -3.13 -7.62 12.47
C SER A 126 -4.37 -8.44 12.81
N LEU A 127 -4.46 -8.88 14.08
CA LEU A 127 -5.63 -9.55 14.64
C LEU A 127 -6.59 -8.57 15.34
N LEU A 128 -6.24 -7.28 15.36
CA LEU A 128 -7.06 -6.26 16.00
C LEU A 128 -8.20 -5.79 15.07
N SER A 129 -9.20 -5.15 15.68
CA SER A 129 -10.31 -4.56 14.94
C SER A 129 -9.85 -3.41 14.03
N GLU A 130 -10.65 -3.07 13.04
CA GLU A 130 -10.41 -1.96 12.13
C GLU A 130 -10.18 -0.64 12.88
N LEU A 131 -10.97 -0.39 13.93
CA LEU A 131 -10.82 0.78 14.80
C LEU A 131 -9.44 0.86 15.43
N ALA A 132 -8.95 -0.25 15.98
CA ALA A 132 -7.67 -0.29 16.67
C ALA A 132 -6.51 -0.14 15.71
N VAL A 133 -6.53 -0.87 14.58
CA VAL A 133 -5.44 -0.82 13.60
C VAL A 133 -5.39 0.52 12.89
N LEU A 134 -6.52 1.02 12.38
CA LEU A 134 -6.56 2.30 11.69
C LEU A 134 -6.18 3.45 12.62
N GLY A 135 -6.62 3.41 13.88
CA GLY A 135 -6.22 4.41 14.89
C GLY A 135 -4.73 4.39 15.17
N PHE A 136 -4.12 3.20 15.26
CA PHE A 136 -2.68 3.06 15.41
C PHE A 136 -1.92 3.62 14.19
N GLU A 137 -2.29 3.21 12.99
CA GLU A 137 -1.60 3.66 11.76
C GLU A 137 -1.77 5.16 11.52
N TYR A 138 -2.91 5.74 11.89
CA TYR A 138 -3.08 7.19 11.92
C TYR A 138 -2.04 7.84 12.83
N GLY A 139 -1.93 7.39 14.10
CA GLY A 139 -0.95 7.91 15.04
C GLY A 139 0.49 7.73 14.57
N TYR A 140 0.82 6.58 13.97
CA TYR A 140 2.13 6.30 13.37
C TYR A 140 2.45 7.30 12.26
N SER A 141 1.51 7.55 11.36
CA SER A 141 1.69 8.48 10.24
C SER A 141 1.97 9.93 10.66
N LEU A 142 1.48 10.35 11.83
CA LEU A 142 1.77 11.68 12.38
C LEU A 142 3.23 11.85 12.80
N SER A 143 3.86 10.76 13.25
CA SER A 143 5.23 10.76 13.77
C SER A 143 6.26 10.52 12.66
N GLU A 144 5.89 9.81 11.59
CA GLU A 144 6.78 9.32 10.53
C GLU A 144 6.36 9.78 9.12
N PRO A 145 6.44 11.08 8.82
CA PRO A 145 5.97 11.62 7.54
C PRO A 145 6.82 11.19 6.32
N GLU A 146 8.00 10.60 6.53
CA GLU A 146 8.82 10.01 5.47
C GLU A 146 8.56 8.51 5.26
N THR A 147 7.54 7.99 5.92
CA THR A 147 7.09 6.62 5.72
C THR A 147 5.74 6.64 5.02
N LEU A 148 5.63 5.92 3.91
CA LEU A 148 4.33 5.63 3.30
C LEU A 148 3.59 4.65 4.22
N VAL A 149 2.60 5.15 4.95
CA VAL A 149 1.78 4.36 5.87
C VAL A 149 0.48 3.98 5.18
N LEU A 150 0.22 2.68 5.10
CA LEU A 150 -0.95 2.11 4.44
C LEU A 150 -1.73 1.25 5.44
N TRP A 151 -3.01 1.47 5.55
CA TRP A 151 -3.93 0.55 6.17
C TRP A 151 -4.84 -0.09 5.10
N GLU A 152 -4.91 -1.42 5.08
CA GLU A 152 -5.79 -2.15 4.18
C GLU A 152 -6.94 -2.77 4.96
N ALA A 153 -8.17 -2.38 4.63
CA ALA A 153 -9.36 -3.07 5.12
C ALA A 153 -9.41 -4.49 4.52
N GLN A 154 -9.96 -5.45 5.24
CA GLN A 154 -10.20 -6.80 4.68
C GLN A 154 -11.09 -6.71 3.45
N PHE A 155 -12.17 -5.93 3.54
CA PHE A 155 -12.96 -5.38 2.45
C PHE A 155 -13.28 -3.92 2.78
N GLY A 156 -13.45 -3.09 1.77
CA GLY A 156 -13.75 -1.66 1.96
C GLY A 156 -15.00 -1.40 2.80
N ASP A 157 -15.99 -2.28 2.72
CA ASP A 157 -17.21 -2.24 3.56
C ASP A 157 -16.91 -2.21 5.05
N PHE A 158 -15.86 -2.90 5.50
CA PHE A 158 -15.53 -3.01 6.92
C PHE A 158 -14.83 -1.77 7.50
N ALA A 159 -14.50 -0.79 6.67
CA ALA A 159 -14.04 0.50 7.16
C ALA A 159 -15.06 1.18 8.11
N ASN A 160 -16.34 0.80 8.04
CA ASN A 160 -17.38 1.25 8.96
C ASN A 160 -17.08 0.89 10.43
N GLY A 161 -16.35 -0.18 10.70
CA GLY A 161 -15.89 -0.55 12.04
C GLY A 161 -14.89 0.45 12.64
N ALA A 162 -14.30 1.30 11.81
CA ALA A 162 -13.38 2.36 12.21
C ALA A 162 -13.93 3.77 11.94
N GLN A 163 -15.24 3.92 11.73
CA GLN A 163 -15.84 5.19 11.31
C GLN A 163 -15.50 6.36 12.24
N VAL A 164 -15.42 6.13 13.54
CA VAL A 164 -15.06 7.17 14.50
C VAL A 164 -13.63 7.69 14.30
N ILE A 165 -12.70 6.82 13.90
CA ILE A 165 -11.32 7.22 13.56
C ILE A 165 -11.30 8.04 12.26
N ILE A 166 -12.09 7.64 11.28
CA ILE A 166 -12.22 8.37 10.03
C ILE A 166 -12.77 9.78 10.28
N ASP A 167 -13.91 9.88 10.98
CA ASP A 167 -14.62 11.15 11.19
C ASP A 167 -13.89 12.10 12.13
N GLN A 168 -13.36 11.59 13.24
CA GLN A 168 -12.85 12.43 14.33
C GLN A 168 -11.34 12.71 14.22
N PHE A 169 -10.59 11.88 13.50
CA PHE A 169 -9.15 12.01 13.40
C PHE A 169 -8.69 12.22 11.96
N ILE A 170 -8.92 11.27 11.03
CA ILE A 170 -8.36 11.33 9.69
C ILE A 170 -8.87 12.56 8.92
N THR A 171 -10.18 12.77 8.86
CA THR A 171 -10.78 13.82 8.05
C THR A 171 -10.82 15.18 8.72
N SER A 172 -10.64 15.26 10.04
CA SER A 172 -10.84 16.49 10.80
C SER A 172 -9.65 16.96 11.62
N SER A 173 -8.54 16.19 11.68
CA SER A 173 -7.42 16.52 12.55
C SER A 173 -6.67 17.78 12.14
N GLU A 174 -6.60 18.09 10.87
CA GLU A 174 -5.95 19.31 10.39
C GLU A 174 -6.71 20.55 10.86
N SER A 175 -8.03 20.57 10.72
CA SER A 175 -8.86 21.68 11.18
C SER A 175 -8.95 21.79 12.71
N LYS A 176 -8.95 20.66 13.45
CA LYS A 176 -9.02 20.66 14.92
C LYS A 176 -7.69 20.99 15.58
N TRP A 177 -6.58 20.44 15.06
CA TRP A 177 -5.30 20.40 15.79
C TRP A 177 -4.12 20.80 14.93
N GLY A 178 -4.30 21.18 13.66
CA GLY A 178 -3.20 21.46 12.73
C GLY A 178 -2.33 20.23 12.47
N ARG A 179 -2.90 19.03 12.53
CA ARG A 179 -2.20 17.76 12.36
C ARG A 179 -2.43 17.20 10.95
N ALA A 180 -1.39 17.21 10.15
CA ALA A 180 -1.39 16.57 8.84
C ALA A 180 -1.01 15.08 8.97
N SER A 181 -1.55 14.25 8.09
CA SER A 181 -1.26 12.81 7.99
C SER A 181 -1.06 12.40 6.54
N GLY A 182 -0.06 11.56 6.28
CA GLY A 182 0.17 10.93 4.98
C GLY A 182 -0.48 9.55 4.85
N LEU A 183 -1.36 9.16 5.79
CA LEU A 183 -1.99 7.85 5.80
C LEU A 183 -2.77 7.57 4.51
N VAL A 184 -2.61 6.37 3.99
CA VAL A 184 -3.38 5.84 2.86
C VAL A 184 -4.29 4.73 3.36
N MET A 185 -5.56 4.78 2.97
CA MET A 185 -6.52 3.72 3.21
C MET A 185 -6.75 2.95 1.90
N LEU A 186 -6.47 1.65 1.92
CA LEU A 186 -6.78 0.74 0.83
C LEU A 186 -8.10 0.03 1.13
N LEU A 187 -9.08 0.22 0.27
CA LEU A 187 -10.45 -0.25 0.47
C LEU A 187 -10.85 -1.22 -0.67
N PRO A 188 -10.30 -2.45 -0.68
CA PRO A 188 -10.59 -3.41 -1.74
C PRO A 188 -12.06 -3.78 -1.77
N HIS A 189 -12.66 -3.77 -2.96
CA HIS A 189 -14.07 -4.08 -3.16
C HIS A 189 -14.33 -4.48 -4.61
N GLY A 190 -15.50 -5.04 -4.87
CA GLY A 190 -15.96 -5.34 -6.23
C GLY A 190 -17.41 -5.73 -6.23
N TYR A 191 -18.18 -5.24 -7.20
CA TYR A 191 -19.62 -5.53 -7.33
C TYR A 191 -19.93 -7.01 -7.58
N GLU A 192 -18.93 -7.81 -7.92
CA GLU A 192 -19.02 -9.27 -8.02
C GLU A 192 -18.64 -9.98 -6.71
N GLY A 193 -18.61 -9.24 -5.58
CA GLY A 193 -18.35 -9.78 -4.26
C GLY A 193 -19.40 -10.78 -3.79
N GLN A 194 -19.02 -11.63 -2.83
CA GLN A 194 -19.84 -12.72 -2.34
C GLN A 194 -20.85 -12.31 -1.25
N GLY A 195 -21.32 -11.11 -1.28
CA GLY A 195 -22.29 -10.62 -0.32
C GLY A 195 -22.38 -9.10 -0.27
N PRO A 196 -23.37 -8.55 0.44
CA PRO A 196 -23.60 -7.11 0.50
C PRO A 196 -22.43 -6.36 1.19
N GLU A 197 -21.73 -6.99 2.14
CA GLU A 197 -20.59 -6.39 2.86
C GLU A 197 -19.25 -6.61 2.16
N HIS A 198 -19.24 -7.12 0.92
CA HIS A 198 -18.00 -7.43 0.18
C HIS A 198 -17.95 -6.74 -1.17
N SER A 199 -18.90 -5.87 -1.46
CA SER A 199 -19.11 -5.35 -2.81
C SER A 199 -18.91 -3.84 -2.95
N SER A 200 -18.79 -3.07 -1.86
CA SER A 200 -18.66 -1.63 -1.90
C SER A 200 -17.66 -1.09 -0.88
N ALA A 201 -16.82 -0.16 -1.30
CA ALA A 201 -16.00 0.65 -0.39
C ALA A 201 -16.77 1.85 0.18
N ARG A 202 -18.04 2.02 -0.19
CA ARG A 202 -18.90 3.13 0.23
C ARG A 202 -18.26 4.49 -0.03
N LEU A 203 -17.80 4.69 -1.26
CA LEU A 203 -17.09 5.90 -1.69
C LEU A 203 -17.87 7.18 -1.38
N GLU A 204 -19.20 7.13 -1.43
CA GLU A 204 -20.11 8.22 -1.11
C GLU A 204 -19.90 8.76 0.31
N ARG A 205 -19.55 7.92 1.29
CA ARG A 205 -19.27 8.34 2.66
C ARG A 205 -17.97 9.16 2.74
N PHE A 206 -16.93 8.72 2.04
CA PHE A 206 -15.68 9.44 1.99
C PHE A 206 -15.81 10.75 1.20
N LEU A 207 -16.56 10.73 0.09
CA LEU A 207 -16.84 11.95 -0.67
C LEU A 207 -17.60 12.99 0.15
N GLN A 208 -18.55 12.57 1.00
CA GLN A 208 -19.23 13.47 1.94
C GLN A 208 -18.28 14.12 2.94
N LEU A 209 -17.20 13.44 3.34
CA LEU A 209 -16.23 13.92 4.30
C LEU A 209 -15.18 14.85 3.69
N CYS A 210 -15.15 14.99 2.35
CA CYS A 210 -14.22 15.88 1.66
C CYS A 210 -14.57 17.33 1.93
N ALA A 211 -13.66 18.06 2.56
CA ALA A 211 -13.78 19.49 2.82
C ALA A 211 -12.39 20.12 2.96
N GLY A 212 -12.15 21.27 2.31
CA GLY A 212 -10.87 21.97 2.42
C GLY A 212 -9.64 21.13 2.03
N GLU A 213 -9.81 20.20 1.10
CA GLU A 213 -8.75 19.30 0.62
C GLU A 213 -8.17 18.35 1.69
N ASN A 214 -8.93 18.06 2.73
CA ASN A 214 -8.53 17.22 3.86
C ASN A 214 -8.20 15.76 3.49
N ILE A 215 -8.89 15.19 2.50
CA ILE A 215 -8.65 13.85 1.97
C ILE A 215 -8.80 13.82 0.46
N GLN A 216 -8.21 12.81 -0.19
CA GLN A 216 -8.36 12.54 -1.62
C GLN A 216 -8.97 11.16 -1.81
N VAL A 217 -10.14 11.10 -2.42
CA VAL A 217 -10.81 9.84 -2.77
C VAL A 217 -10.44 9.46 -4.19
N VAL A 218 -9.83 8.30 -4.37
CA VAL A 218 -9.26 7.86 -5.64
C VAL A 218 -9.80 6.48 -6.01
N ASN A 219 -10.24 6.34 -7.27
CA ASN A 219 -10.58 5.05 -7.86
C ASN A 219 -9.72 4.85 -9.13
N CYS A 220 -8.63 4.13 -8.99
CA CYS A 220 -7.69 3.90 -10.08
C CYS A 220 -8.31 3.02 -11.17
N THR A 221 -8.12 3.37 -12.44
CA THR A 221 -8.67 2.63 -13.58
C THR A 221 -7.66 1.71 -14.25
N THR A 222 -6.37 1.88 -13.96
CA THR A 222 -5.28 1.03 -14.49
C THR A 222 -4.23 0.75 -13.41
N PRO A 223 -3.48 -0.36 -13.53
CA PRO A 223 -2.32 -0.62 -12.67
C PRO A 223 -1.30 0.53 -12.66
N SER A 224 -1.11 1.18 -13.81
CA SER A 224 -0.22 2.36 -13.91
C SER A 224 -0.71 3.51 -13.04
N ASN A 225 -2.02 3.82 -13.05
CA ASN A 225 -2.57 4.85 -12.18
C ASN A 225 -2.36 4.53 -10.71
N TYR A 226 -2.50 3.26 -10.33
CA TYR A 226 -2.26 2.81 -8.95
C TYR A 226 -0.79 2.94 -8.55
N PHE A 227 0.14 2.55 -9.41
CA PHE A 227 1.58 2.79 -9.22
C PHE A 227 1.87 4.27 -8.96
N HIS A 228 1.34 5.15 -9.79
CA HIS A 228 1.61 6.57 -9.70
C HIS A 228 0.97 7.23 -8.47
N VAL A 229 -0.25 6.84 -8.07
CA VAL A 229 -0.91 7.44 -6.91
C VAL A 229 -0.21 7.08 -5.61
N LEU A 230 0.27 5.83 -5.46
CA LEU A 230 1.05 5.42 -4.30
C LEU A 230 2.35 6.22 -4.18
N ARG A 231 3.07 6.36 -5.28
CA ARG A 231 4.33 7.13 -5.30
C ARG A 231 4.10 8.64 -5.09
N ARG A 232 2.99 9.16 -5.59
CA ARG A 232 2.63 10.57 -5.43
C ARG A 232 2.38 10.95 -3.96
N GLN A 233 2.09 9.98 -3.11
CA GLN A 233 1.86 10.21 -1.68
C GLN A 233 3.15 10.60 -0.93
N MET A 234 4.30 10.27 -1.47
CA MET A 234 5.62 10.60 -0.96
C MET A 234 6.31 11.64 -1.86
#